data_50f40fcee8e8c69aff5d578c8adc667d
#
_entry.id   50f40fcee8e8c69aff5d578c8adc667d
#
_cell.length_a   1.000
_cell.length_b   1.000
_cell.length_c   1.000
_cell.angle_alpha   90.00
_cell.angle_beta   90.00
_cell.angle_gamma   90.00
#
_symmetry.space_group_name_H-M   'P 1'
#
loop_
_entity.id
_entity.type
_entity.pdbx_description
1 polymer ?
#
loop_
_entity_poly.entity_id
_entity_poly.type
_entity_poly.pdbx_seq_one_letter_code
_entity_poly.pdbx_strand_id
1 'polypeptide(L)'
;MEKIIYIYDKNLKLIAQPFITEYEEFKKNPNKFFPNWEVTMYASLEKYNNPVLDKKTGEIREKTREELILLDNKLELLQDGEYVETGKIKVVEAPENFIKKTWDKNTHIWKEGATREELIEERKNRILEYKKLKDDKKDLEESGFSSEEEILMLSEKMALLEADINSLAEKIKGL
;
A
#
# COMPACT_ATOMS: atom_id res chain seq x y z
N MET A 1 -34.40 -16.64 10.66
CA MET A 1 -33.43 -17.19 9.64
C MET A 1 -32.29 -17.82 10.40
N GLU A 2 -31.95 -19.08 10.08
CA GLU A 2 -30.84 -19.76 10.75
C GLU A 2 -29.52 -19.10 10.35
N LYS A 3 -28.61 -18.98 11.33
CA LYS A 3 -27.25 -18.46 11.14
C LYS A 3 -26.25 -19.51 11.56
N ILE A 4 -25.08 -19.52 10.94
CA ILE A 4 -23.94 -20.34 11.38
C ILE A 4 -23.20 -19.52 12.44
N ILE A 5 -22.82 -20.20 13.54
CA ILE A 5 -21.85 -19.68 14.50
C ILE A 5 -20.57 -20.48 14.41
N TYR A 6 -19.44 -19.81 14.49
CA TYR A 6 -18.12 -20.40 14.43
C TYR A 6 -17.55 -20.50 15.84
N ILE A 7 -17.25 -21.71 16.30
CA ILE A 7 -16.75 -22.00 17.65
C ILE A 7 -15.27 -22.32 17.57
N TYR A 8 -14.49 -21.62 18.38
CA TYR A 8 -13.04 -21.76 18.48
C TYR A 8 -12.66 -22.26 19.88
N ASP A 9 -11.65 -23.14 19.94
CA ASP A 9 -11.09 -23.58 21.22
C ASP A 9 -10.21 -22.50 21.89
N LYS A 10 -9.66 -22.80 23.06
CA LYS A 10 -8.74 -21.90 23.80
C LYS A 10 -7.49 -21.51 23.02
N ASN A 11 -7.10 -22.29 21.99
CA ASN A 11 -5.97 -22.00 21.11
C ASN A 11 -6.40 -21.28 19.82
N LEU A 12 -7.64 -20.83 19.75
CA LEU A 12 -8.24 -20.15 18.62
C LEU A 12 -8.35 -21.03 17.35
N LYS A 13 -8.38 -22.36 17.51
CA LYS A 13 -8.64 -23.28 16.42
C LYS A 13 -10.14 -23.48 16.25
N LEU A 14 -10.63 -23.34 15.02
CA LEU A 14 -12.03 -23.63 14.69
C LEU A 14 -12.36 -25.11 14.92
N ILE A 15 -13.34 -25.39 15.78
CA ILE A 15 -13.72 -26.75 16.19
C ILE A 15 -15.15 -27.12 15.84
N ALA A 16 -16.06 -26.16 15.65
CA ALA A 16 -17.44 -26.43 15.29
C ALA A 16 -18.12 -25.26 14.58
N GLN A 17 -19.20 -25.57 13.85
CA GLN A 17 -19.99 -24.60 13.08
C GLN A 17 -21.50 -24.95 13.20
N PRO A 18 -22.10 -24.90 14.41
CA PRO A 18 -23.51 -25.19 14.56
C PRO A 18 -24.41 -24.10 14.00
N PHE A 19 -25.65 -24.49 13.69
CA PHE A 19 -26.70 -23.53 13.35
C PHE A 19 -27.36 -22.98 14.60
N ILE A 20 -27.67 -21.70 14.62
CA ILE A 20 -28.38 -21.01 15.66
C ILE A 20 -29.54 -20.18 15.08
N THR A 21 -30.57 -19.91 15.86
CA THR A 21 -31.62 -18.98 15.46
C THR A 21 -31.27 -17.53 15.86
N GLU A 22 -30.79 -17.37 17.10
CA GLU A 22 -30.48 -16.08 17.69
C GLU A 22 -29.14 -16.13 18.44
N TYR A 23 -28.24 -15.16 18.16
CA TYR A 23 -26.92 -15.10 18.81
C TYR A 23 -27.00 -14.83 20.31
N GLU A 24 -27.96 -14.01 20.73
CA GLU A 24 -28.17 -13.72 22.15
C GLU A 24 -28.69 -14.96 22.93
N GLU A 25 -29.46 -15.84 22.28
CA GLU A 25 -29.86 -17.11 22.88
C GLU A 25 -28.64 -18.05 23.03
N PHE A 26 -27.78 -18.10 22.04
CA PHE A 26 -26.53 -18.84 22.15
C PHE A 26 -25.66 -18.34 23.30
N LYS A 27 -25.46 -17.02 23.43
CA LYS A 27 -24.67 -16.44 24.55
C LYS A 27 -25.20 -16.83 25.91
N LYS A 28 -26.54 -16.92 26.09
CA LYS A 28 -27.16 -17.31 27.35
C LYS A 28 -27.04 -18.80 27.64
N ASN A 29 -27.16 -19.64 26.62
CA ASN A 29 -27.21 -21.10 26.75
C ASN A 29 -26.39 -21.80 25.67
N PRO A 30 -25.07 -21.64 25.62
CA PRO A 30 -24.23 -22.16 24.52
C PRO A 30 -24.27 -23.69 24.43
N ASN A 31 -24.41 -24.40 25.57
CA ASN A 31 -24.49 -25.87 25.62
C ASN A 31 -25.77 -26.42 24.95
N LYS A 32 -26.82 -25.63 24.77
CA LYS A 32 -28.01 -26.02 23.99
C LYS A 32 -27.68 -26.26 22.52
N PHE A 33 -26.75 -25.46 21.95
CA PHE A 33 -26.37 -25.48 20.56
C PHE A 33 -25.06 -26.26 20.30
N PHE A 34 -24.20 -26.27 21.32
CA PHE A 34 -22.95 -27.03 21.32
C PHE A 34 -22.72 -27.67 22.68
N PRO A 35 -23.11 -28.96 22.89
CA PRO A 35 -23.09 -29.62 24.19
C PRO A 35 -21.72 -29.65 24.88
N ASN A 36 -20.63 -29.64 24.10
CA ASN A 36 -19.27 -29.64 24.61
C ASN A 36 -18.69 -28.22 24.82
N TRP A 37 -19.53 -27.21 24.95
CA TRP A 37 -19.10 -25.84 25.19
C TRP A 37 -18.40 -25.71 26.55
N GLU A 38 -17.24 -25.05 26.51
CA GLU A 38 -16.46 -24.70 27.71
C GLU A 38 -16.28 -23.18 27.77
N VAL A 39 -16.16 -22.64 29.01
CA VAL A 39 -15.99 -21.19 29.22
C VAL A 39 -14.70 -20.60 28.60
N THR A 40 -13.75 -21.46 28.27
CA THR A 40 -12.50 -21.09 27.59
C THR A 40 -12.63 -21.01 26.06
N MET A 41 -13.79 -21.35 25.52
CA MET A 41 -14.06 -21.30 24.09
C MET A 41 -14.57 -19.92 23.68
N TYR A 42 -14.41 -19.63 22.42
CA TYR A 42 -14.86 -18.38 21.80
C TYR A 42 -15.85 -18.69 20.67
N ALA A 43 -16.75 -17.75 20.44
CA ALA A 43 -17.74 -17.87 19.37
C ALA A 43 -17.87 -16.57 18.58
N SER A 44 -18.12 -16.69 17.28
CA SER A 44 -18.33 -15.57 16.38
C SER A 44 -19.39 -15.90 15.33
N LEU A 45 -20.11 -14.90 14.83
CA LEU A 45 -20.95 -15.01 13.64
C LEU A 45 -20.14 -14.95 12.34
N GLU A 46 -18.89 -14.53 12.43
CA GLU A 46 -17.96 -14.48 11.30
C GLU A 46 -16.91 -15.58 11.42
N LYS A 47 -16.54 -16.16 10.29
CA LYS A 47 -15.44 -17.11 10.22
C LYS A 47 -14.12 -16.38 10.07
N TYR A 48 -13.23 -16.58 11.03
CA TYR A 48 -11.87 -16.05 10.98
C TYR A 48 -10.89 -17.11 10.51
N ASN A 49 -9.98 -16.74 9.61
CA ASN A 49 -8.92 -17.61 9.13
C ASN A 49 -7.66 -17.51 10.02
N ASN A 50 -7.41 -16.33 10.57
CA ASN A 50 -6.30 -16.06 11.47
C ASN A 50 -6.83 -15.35 12.72
N PRO A 51 -7.59 -16.06 13.58
CA PRO A 51 -8.21 -15.45 14.73
C PRO A 51 -7.18 -15.00 15.76
N VAL A 52 -7.48 -13.91 16.43
CA VAL A 52 -6.73 -13.39 17.59
C VAL A 52 -7.71 -12.94 18.66
N LEU A 53 -7.31 -13.11 19.93
CA LEU A 53 -8.06 -12.57 21.05
C LEU A 53 -7.74 -11.09 21.21
N ASP A 54 -8.75 -10.24 21.10
CA ASP A 54 -8.61 -8.83 21.43
C ASP A 54 -8.58 -8.68 22.95
N LYS A 55 -7.45 -8.28 23.48
CA LYS A 55 -7.23 -8.13 24.93
C LYS A 55 -8.06 -7.02 25.56
N LYS A 56 -8.61 -6.09 24.77
CA LYS A 56 -9.42 -4.98 25.28
C LYS A 56 -10.88 -5.38 25.44
N THR A 57 -11.40 -6.13 24.46
CA THR A 57 -12.81 -6.55 24.45
C THR A 57 -13.02 -7.94 25.02
N GLY A 58 -12.00 -8.80 25.04
CA GLY A 58 -12.10 -10.22 25.37
C GLY A 58 -12.75 -11.05 24.26
N GLU A 59 -13.01 -10.46 23.08
CA GLU A 59 -13.61 -11.13 21.93
C GLU A 59 -12.54 -11.54 20.93
N ILE A 60 -12.87 -12.53 20.09
CA ILE A 60 -12.00 -12.90 18.98
C ILE A 60 -12.30 -12.06 17.75
N ARG A 61 -11.28 -11.79 16.98
CA ARG A 61 -11.35 -11.12 15.67
C ARG A 61 -10.31 -11.70 14.70
N GLU A 62 -10.42 -11.33 13.43
CA GLU A 62 -9.34 -11.59 12.47
C GLU A 62 -8.10 -10.74 12.81
N LYS A 63 -6.91 -11.32 12.63
CA LYS A 63 -5.65 -10.56 12.70
C LYS A 63 -5.60 -9.50 11.64
N THR A 64 -5.07 -8.35 11.99
CA THR A 64 -4.73 -7.31 11.01
C THR A 64 -3.55 -7.76 10.15
N ARG A 65 -3.35 -7.10 8.99
CA ARG A 65 -2.17 -7.30 8.14
C ARG A 65 -0.86 -7.13 8.93
N GLU A 66 -0.80 -6.09 9.77
CA GLU A 66 0.37 -5.82 10.61
C GLU A 66 0.62 -6.96 11.61
N GLU A 67 -0.42 -7.47 12.26
CA GLU A 67 -0.31 -8.62 13.17
C GLU A 67 0.14 -9.88 12.45
N LEU A 68 -0.33 -10.13 11.22
CA LEU A 68 0.13 -11.25 10.41
C LEU A 68 1.63 -11.13 10.06
N ILE A 69 2.08 -9.94 9.72
CA ILE A 69 3.49 -9.68 9.41
C ILE A 69 4.36 -9.82 10.67
N LEU A 70 3.97 -9.17 11.78
CA LEU A 70 4.82 -9.05 12.95
C LEU A 70 4.75 -10.26 13.90
N LEU A 71 3.59 -10.90 14.03
CA LEU A 71 3.38 -12.03 14.95
C LEU A 71 3.54 -13.39 14.26
N ASP A 72 3.08 -13.51 13.02
CA ASP A 72 3.09 -14.76 12.27
C ASP A 72 4.22 -14.81 11.24
N ASN A 73 5.05 -13.75 11.17
CA ASN A 73 6.21 -13.63 10.25
C ASN A 73 5.83 -13.80 8.78
N LYS A 74 4.63 -13.35 8.38
CA LYS A 74 4.15 -13.38 7.00
C LYS A 74 4.73 -12.20 6.19
N LEU A 75 6.04 -12.24 5.95
CA LEU A 75 6.78 -11.18 5.28
C LEU A 75 6.36 -11.00 3.81
N GLU A 76 5.73 -11.99 3.20
CA GLU A 76 5.14 -11.91 1.85
C GLU A 76 4.00 -10.88 1.74
N LEU A 77 3.45 -10.46 2.88
CA LEU A 77 2.43 -9.41 2.93
C LEU A 77 3.02 -7.99 2.93
N LEU A 78 4.34 -7.84 3.05
CA LEU A 78 4.99 -6.54 2.91
C LEU A 78 4.84 -6.02 1.48
N GLN A 79 4.49 -4.75 1.38
CA GLN A 79 4.44 -4.02 0.12
C GLN A 79 5.83 -3.50 -0.27
N ASP A 80 5.98 -3.09 -1.52
CA ASP A 80 7.21 -2.42 -1.93
C ASP A 80 7.39 -1.11 -1.14
N GLY A 81 8.61 -0.88 -0.67
CA GLY A 81 8.92 0.20 0.25
C GLY A 81 8.78 -0.16 1.73
N GLU A 82 8.22 -1.32 2.06
CA GLU A 82 8.07 -1.75 3.45
C GLU A 82 9.14 -2.79 3.85
N TYR A 83 9.56 -2.71 5.11
CA TYR A 83 10.40 -3.72 5.76
C TYR A 83 10.15 -3.74 7.27
N VAL A 84 10.56 -4.82 7.93
CA VAL A 84 10.42 -4.95 9.39
C VAL A 84 11.74 -4.61 10.06
N GLU A 85 11.67 -3.66 10.99
CA GLU A 85 12.81 -3.29 11.84
C GLU A 85 12.35 -3.10 13.29
N THR A 86 13.05 -3.71 14.22
CA THR A 86 12.75 -3.63 15.67
C THR A 86 11.28 -3.91 16.03
N GLY A 87 10.68 -4.91 15.35
CA GLY A 87 9.28 -5.32 15.58
C GLY A 87 8.23 -4.33 15.08
N LYS A 88 8.57 -3.48 14.12
CA LYS A 88 7.66 -2.53 13.48
C LYS A 88 7.84 -2.56 11.98
N ILE A 89 6.75 -2.30 11.27
CA ILE A 89 6.81 -2.07 9.82
C ILE A 89 7.30 -0.64 9.59
N LYS A 90 8.39 -0.52 8.86
CA LYS A 90 8.94 0.75 8.37
C LYS A 90 8.54 0.95 6.91
N VAL A 91 8.34 2.19 6.52
CA VAL A 91 8.01 2.58 5.15
C VAL A 91 9.07 3.55 4.63
N VAL A 92 9.57 3.28 3.44
CA VAL A 92 10.47 4.16 2.68
C VAL A 92 9.70 4.64 1.46
N GLU A 93 9.47 5.92 1.38
CA GLU A 93 8.79 6.51 0.24
C GLU A 93 9.65 6.42 -1.03
N ALA A 94 9.00 6.09 -2.15
CA ALA A 94 9.68 6.00 -3.42
C ALA A 94 10.02 7.39 -3.94
N PRO A 95 11.27 7.65 -4.41
CA PRO A 95 11.63 8.90 -5.03
C PRO A 95 10.73 9.24 -6.23
N GLU A 96 10.29 10.48 -6.33
CA GLU A 96 9.39 10.91 -7.41
C GLU A 96 10.08 10.94 -8.77
N ASN A 97 11.38 11.17 -8.78
CA ASN A 97 12.19 11.32 -9.98
C ASN A 97 12.62 9.99 -10.65
N PHE A 98 12.10 8.83 -10.15
CA PHE A 98 12.33 7.54 -10.80
C PHE A 98 11.25 7.27 -11.87
N ILE A 99 11.68 6.86 -13.04
CA ILE A 99 10.79 6.48 -14.14
C ILE A 99 10.13 5.13 -13.83
N LYS A 100 10.91 4.17 -13.34
CA LYS A 100 10.43 2.85 -12.95
C LYS A 100 10.91 2.52 -11.54
N LYS A 101 10.03 2.65 -10.58
CA LYS A 101 10.34 2.43 -9.17
C LYS A 101 10.49 0.95 -8.89
N THR A 102 11.67 0.51 -8.48
CA THR A 102 11.95 -0.88 -8.11
C THR A 102 12.47 -0.95 -6.68
N TRP A 103 11.80 -1.72 -5.84
CA TRP A 103 12.17 -1.91 -4.44
C TRP A 103 13.18 -3.05 -4.28
N ASP A 104 14.33 -2.77 -3.71
CA ASP A 104 15.30 -3.78 -3.32
C ASP A 104 15.04 -4.22 -1.88
N LYS A 105 14.45 -5.40 -1.74
CA LYS A 105 14.07 -5.99 -0.43
C LYS A 105 15.27 -6.34 0.45
N ASN A 106 16.46 -6.49 -0.11
CA ASN A 106 17.65 -6.85 0.65
C ASN A 106 18.34 -5.63 1.25
N THR A 107 18.35 -4.53 0.51
CA THR A 107 19.01 -3.28 0.95
C THR A 107 18.03 -2.26 1.51
N HIS A 108 16.73 -2.50 1.40
CA HIS A 108 15.65 -1.59 1.77
C HIS A 108 15.79 -0.21 1.11
N ILE A 109 16.10 -0.21 -0.19
CA ILE A 109 16.32 1.01 -0.96
C ILE A 109 15.54 0.93 -2.27
N TRP A 110 14.94 2.05 -2.68
CA TRP A 110 14.39 2.21 -4.01
C TRP A 110 15.50 2.40 -5.03
N LYS A 111 15.38 1.75 -6.17
CA LYS A 111 16.29 1.85 -7.32
C LYS A 111 15.53 2.25 -8.56
N GLU A 112 16.21 2.95 -9.47
CA GLU A 112 15.72 3.14 -10.83
C GLU A 112 15.73 1.79 -11.55
N GLY A 113 14.55 1.32 -11.92
CA GLY A 113 14.36 0.05 -12.61
C GLY A 113 14.16 0.21 -14.12
N ALA A 114 14.20 1.45 -14.64
CA ALA A 114 14.09 1.68 -16.07
C ALA A 114 15.36 1.24 -16.80
N THR A 115 15.18 0.66 -17.98
CA THR A 115 16.31 0.35 -18.87
C THR A 115 16.90 1.62 -19.46
N ARG A 116 18.10 1.51 -20.00
CA ARG A 116 18.74 2.63 -20.69
C ARG A 116 17.89 3.17 -21.84
N GLU A 117 17.24 2.29 -22.56
CA GLU A 117 16.36 2.62 -23.69
C GLU A 117 15.10 3.37 -23.20
N GLU A 118 14.46 2.90 -22.10
CA GLU A 118 13.31 3.57 -21.48
C GLU A 118 13.69 4.99 -21.02
N LEU A 119 14.85 5.16 -20.40
CA LEU A 119 15.35 6.49 -19.98
C LEU A 119 15.65 7.42 -21.17
N ILE A 120 16.20 6.89 -22.26
CA ILE A 120 16.45 7.67 -23.49
C ILE A 120 15.14 8.15 -24.10
N GLU A 121 14.13 7.28 -24.17
CA GLU A 121 12.83 7.64 -24.74
C GLU A 121 12.11 8.68 -23.87
N GLU A 122 12.13 8.50 -22.54
CA GLU A 122 11.56 9.49 -21.62
C GLU A 122 12.27 10.85 -21.75
N ARG A 123 13.60 10.85 -21.80
CA ARG A 123 14.36 12.09 -22.00
C ARG A 123 13.99 12.79 -23.31
N LYS A 124 13.79 12.02 -24.38
CA LYS A 124 13.34 12.55 -25.67
C LYS A 124 11.96 13.19 -25.57
N ASN A 125 11.02 12.54 -24.88
CA ASN A 125 9.69 13.09 -24.65
C ASN A 125 9.73 14.42 -23.89
N ARG A 126 10.54 14.50 -22.81
CA ARG A 126 10.77 15.77 -22.07
C ARG A 126 11.38 16.87 -22.93
N ILE A 127 12.32 16.54 -23.81
CA ILE A 127 12.89 17.50 -24.75
C ILE A 127 11.84 18.03 -25.74
N LEU A 128 10.94 17.16 -26.23
CA LEU A 128 9.86 17.58 -27.12
C LEU A 128 8.87 18.51 -26.42
N GLU A 129 8.51 18.17 -25.16
CA GLU A 129 7.65 19.01 -24.32
C GLU A 129 8.30 20.38 -24.05
N TYR A 130 9.59 20.40 -23.71
CA TYR A 130 10.35 21.66 -23.51
C TYR A 130 10.33 22.52 -24.77
N LYS A 131 10.56 21.95 -25.93
CA LYS A 131 10.53 22.67 -27.22
C LYS A 131 9.17 23.29 -27.45
N LYS A 132 8.09 22.53 -27.24
CA LYS A 132 6.72 23.04 -27.38
C LYS A 132 6.46 24.22 -26.44
N LEU A 133 6.79 24.12 -25.15
CA LEU A 133 6.62 25.22 -24.20
C LEU A 133 7.45 26.45 -24.59
N LYS A 134 8.64 26.24 -25.16
CA LYS A 134 9.49 27.33 -25.64
C LYS A 134 8.85 28.08 -26.81
N ASP A 135 8.26 27.33 -27.76
CA ASP A 135 7.57 27.90 -28.92
C ASP A 135 6.29 28.61 -28.48
N ASP A 136 5.47 27.98 -27.59
CA ASP A 136 4.27 28.58 -27.01
C ASP A 136 4.59 29.89 -26.27
N LYS A 137 5.69 29.92 -25.49
CA LYS A 137 6.13 31.13 -24.77
C LYS A 137 6.50 32.25 -25.77
N LYS A 138 7.24 31.91 -26.81
CA LYS A 138 7.63 32.87 -27.85
C LYS A 138 6.43 33.47 -28.56
N ASP A 139 5.47 32.61 -28.95
CA ASP A 139 4.24 33.04 -29.63
C ASP A 139 3.39 33.95 -28.76
N LEU A 140 3.32 33.67 -27.44
CA LEU A 140 2.64 34.54 -26.48
C LEU A 140 3.33 35.89 -26.32
N GLU A 141 4.65 35.91 -26.20
CA GLU A 141 5.44 37.17 -26.13
C GLU A 141 5.28 38.04 -27.39
N GLU A 142 5.31 37.39 -28.58
CA GLU A 142 5.16 38.07 -29.86
C GLU A 142 3.72 38.56 -30.12
N SER A 143 2.71 37.92 -29.51
CA SER A 143 1.29 38.31 -29.68
C SER A 143 0.98 39.68 -29.10
N GLY A 144 1.73 40.11 -28.09
CA GLY A 144 1.49 41.34 -27.34
C GLY A 144 0.24 41.31 -26.43
N PHE A 145 -0.40 40.16 -26.26
CA PHE A 145 -1.58 39.95 -25.41
C PHE A 145 -1.29 39.12 -24.14
N SER A 146 -0.08 38.66 -23.95
CA SER A 146 0.30 37.84 -22.78
C SER A 146 0.45 38.70 -21.54
N SER A 147 0.08 38.15 -20.38
CA SER A 147 0.40 38.73 -19.08
C SER A 147 1.80 38.28 -18.62
N GLU A 148 2.41 39.09 -17.74
CA GLU A 148 3.70 38.71 -17.10
C GLU A 148 3.58 37.39 -16.32
N GLU A 149 2.41 37.16 -15.71
CA GLU A 149 2.13 35.93 -14.95
C GLU A 149 2.13 34.69 -15.86
N GLU A 150 1.51 34.72 -17.05
CA GLU A 150 1.53 33.64 -18.02
C GLU A 150 2.94 33.30 -18.49
N ILE A 151 3.75 34.32 -18.80
CA ILE A 151 5.14 34.13 -19.19
C ILE A 151 5.97 33.55 -18.05
N LEU A 152 5.74 33.97 -16.79
CA LEU A 152 6.41 33.45 -15.63
C LEU A 152 6.07 31.97 -15.42
N MET A 153 4.79 31.59 -15.47
CA MET A 153 4.35 30.18 -15.34
C MET A 153 4.99 29.27 -16.38
N LEU A 154 5.08 29.70 -17.65
CA LEU A 154 5.75 28.93 -18.68
C LEU A 154 7.24 28.79 -18.41
N SER A 155 7.88 29.86 -17.93
CA SER A 155 9.32 29.86 -17.60
C SER A 155 9.63 28.90 -16.45
N GLU A 156 8.79 28.85 -15.43
CA GLU A 156 8.91 27.91 -14.30
C GLU A 156 8.76 26.46 -14.76
N LYS A 157 7.75 26.15 -15.60
CA LYS A 157 7.58 24.82 -16.18
C LYS A 157 8.78 24.39 -17.01
N MET A 158 9.31 25.31 -17.82
CA MET A 158 10.51 25.04 -18.64
C MET A 158 11.72 24.76 -17.76
N ALA A 159 11.92 25.48 -16.66
CA ALA A 159 13.04 25.25 -15.73
C ALA A 159 12.94 23.87 -15.05
N LEU A 160 11.74 23.44 -14.66
CA LEU A 160 11.51 22.09 -14.12
C LEU A 160 11.83 20.99 -15.15
N LEU A 161 11.35 21.15 -16.40
CA LEU A 161 11.66 20.19 -17.48
C LEU A 161 13.14 20.15 -17.80
N GLU A 162 13.84 21.27 -17.79
CA GLU A 162 15.29 21.31 -18.01
C GLU A 162 16.05 20.55 -16.92
N ALA A 163 15.65 20.71 -15.66
CA ALA A 163 16.20 19.94 -14.55
C ALA A 163 15.97 18.43 -14.73
N ASP A 164 14.76 18.01 -15.14
CA ASP A 164 14.41 16.62 -15.41
C ASP A 164 15.25 16.05 -16.57
N ILE A 165 15.38 16.78 -17.69
CA ILE A 165 16.17 16.38 -18.85
C ILE A 165 17.65 16.16 -18.47
N ASN A 166 18.20 17.02 -17.62
CA ASN A 166 19.57 16.91 -17.12
C ASN A 166 19.73 15.71 -16.17
N SER A 167 18.78 15.52 -15.25
CA SER A 167 18.75 14.37 -14.35
C SER A 167 18.72 13.06 -15.12
N LEU A 168 17.87 12.94 -16.15
CA LEU A 168 17.80 11.76 -17.01
C LEU A 168 19.11 11.53 -17.78
N ALA A 169 19.79 12.60 -18.22
CA ALA A 169 21.07 12.47 -18.89
C ALA A 169 22.14 11.86 -17.97
N GLU A 170 22.18 12.26 -16.70
CA GLU A 170 23.12 11.68 -15.72
C GLU A 170 22.78 10.23 -15.39
N LYS A 171 21.49 9.88 -15.25
CA LYS A 171 21.06 8.48 -15.06
C LYS A 171 21.49 7.59 -16.24
N ILE A 172 21.32 8.06 -17.48
CA ILE A 172 21.70 7.33 -18.71
C ILE A 172 23.21 7.07 -18.77
N LYS A 173 24.03 8.02 -18.27
CA LYS A 173 25.50 7.85 -18.22
C LYS A 173 25.94 6.85 -17.15
N GLY A 174 25.17 6.69 -16.09
CA GLY A 174 25.48 5.80 -14.96
C GLY A 174 25.10 4.34 -15.19
N LEU A 175 24.38 4.02 -16.27
CA LEU A 175 24.03 2.67 -16.73
C LEU A 175 24.96 2.21 -17.87
#